data_ac8282df16a5e9d1692ea4c5d4719349
#
_entry.id   ac8282df16a5e9d1692ea4c5d4719349
#
_cell.length_a   1.000
_cell.length_b   1.000
_cell.length_c   1.000
_cell.angle_alpha   90.00
_cell.angle_beta   90.00
_cell.angle_gamma   90.00
#
_symmetry.space_group_name_H-M   'P 1'
#
loop_
_entity.id
_entity.type
_entity.pdbx_description
1 polymer ?
#
loop_
_entity_poly.entity_id
_entity_poly.type
_entity_poly.pdbx_seq_one_letter_code
_entity_poly.pdbx_strand_id
1 'polypeptide(L)'
;MALPNAKNKIIEHYDVVSPYYYKLWGEHLHHGYWIRGDESKEQAQQQLIEHLARLAKIPHGATVLDVGCGFGASSLYLCKQFGATTTGITISQVQVEMASEAAAREKAPARFCLMDAEAMSFEMPFDVLWSVESISHYHDREKFFASAAKLLKPGGVFAITDWFKQPDLSTSEVRKYIHPLEQGMFVRLEEIGHYEGFLRSNGMEILRREELTKHCARTWDICLEIIGDAAFWSLAAKQGKNFVRYLNSFRAMRAGFSSGAFVYGLLVARKLDPAIQVESASLPFLSGHADCPAD
;
A
#
# COMPACT_ATOMS: atom_id res chain seq x y z
N MET A 1 14.23 -19.53 -0.51
CA MET A 1 13.69 -19.76 -1.87
C MET A 1 12.20 -19.52 -1.84
N ALA A 2 11.73 -18.45 -2.48
CA ALA A 2 10.31 -18.19 -2.63
C ALA A 2 9.69 -19.27 -3.50
N LEU A 3 8.56 -19.80 -3.06
CA LEU A 3 7.85 -20.80 -3.84
C LEU A 3 7.22 -20.08 -5.06
N PRO A 4 7.55 -20.46 -6.31
CA PRO A 4 6.90 -19.94 -7.52
C PRO A 4 5.36 -20.05 -7.44
N ASN A 5 4.89 -20.90 -6.55
CA ASN A 5 3.49 -21.23 -6.31
C ASN A 5 2.70 -20.16 -5.51
N ALA A 6 3.36 -19.24 -4.77
CA ALA A 6 2.64 -18.23 -3.97
C ALA A 6 2.15 -17.07 -4.85
N LYS A 7 3.01 -16.56 -5.74
CA LYS A 7 2.67 -15.46 -6.67
C LYS A 7 1.57 -15.87 -7.65
N ASN A 8 1.64 -17.07 -8.20
CA ASN A 8 0.59 -17.60 -9.08
C ASN A 8 -0.77 -17.69 -8.38
N LYS A 9 -0.79 -18.02 -7.09
CA LYS A 9 -2.03 -18.02 -6.30
C LYS A 9 -2.60 -16.63 -6.10
N ILE A 10 -1.75 -15.63 -5.94
CA ILE A 10 -2.18 -14.22 -5.84
C ILE A 10 -2.77 -13.76 -7.17
N ILE A 11 -2.11 -14.07 -8.30
CA ILE A 11 -2.63 -13.77 -9.65
C ILE A 11 -3.99 -14.43 -9.86
N GLU A 12 -4.06 -15.76 -9.67
CA GLU A 12 -5.31 -16.51 -9.80
C GLU A 12 -6.43 -15.96 -8.89
N HIS A 13 -6.08 -15.60 -7.64
CA HIS A 13 -7.03 -15.00 -6.71
C HIS A 13 -7.59 -13.69 -7.29
N TYR A 14 -6.74 -12.73 -7.67
CA TYR A 14 -7.21 -11.43 -8.16
C TYR A 14 -7.92 -11.55 -9.51
N ASP A 15 -7.47 -12.40 -10.43
CA ASP A 15 -8.16 -12.61 -11.71
C ASP A 15 -9.58 -13.17 -11.52
N VAL A 16 -9.75 -14.07 -10.55
CA VAL A 16 -11.07 -14.65 -10.25
C VAL A 16 -11.96 -13.68 -9.49
N VAL A 17 -11.42 -12.99 -8.48
CA VAL A 17 -12.26 -12.20 -7.56
C VAL A 17 -12.52 -10.78 -8.01
N SER A 18 -11.67 -10.20 -8.87
CA SER A 18 -11.76 -8.79 -9.27
C SER A 18 -13.15 -8.38 -9.80
N PRO A 19 -13.82 -9.11 -10.69
CA PRO A 19 -15.15 -8.74 -11.16
C PRO A 19 -16.20 -8.73 -10.04
N TYR A 20 -16.06 -9.64 -9.05
CA TYR A 20 -16.96 -9.70 -7.90
C TYR A 20 -16.68 -8.59 -6.90
N TYR A 21 -15.39 -8.30 -6.65
CA TYR A 21 -15.00 -7.17 -5.83
C TYR A 21 -15.53 -5.86 -6.38
N TYR A 22 -15.34 -5.61 -7.67
CA TYR A 22 -15.84 -4.40 -8.29
C TYR A 22 -17.35 -4.23 -8.09
N LYS A 23 -18.11 -5.32 -8.25
CA LYS A 23 -19.56 -5.30 -8.10
C LYS A 23 -20.02 -5.11 -6.64
N LEU A 24 -19.33 -5.71 -5.67
CA LEU A 24 -19.76 -5.76 -4.27
C LEU A 24 -19.08 -4.70 -3.40
N TRP A 25 -17.82 -4.42 -3.69
CA TRP A 25 -17.00 -3.50 -2.91
C TRP A 25 -16.83 -2.13 -3.56
N GLY A 26 -16.91 -2.05 -4.89
CA GLY A 26 -16.76 -0.81 -5.66
C GLY A 26 -15.41 -0.66 -6.35
N GLU A 27 -15.14 0.56 -6.77
CA GLU A 27 -13.95 0.90 -7.59
C GLU A 27 -12.64 0.85 -6.80
N HIS A 28 -12.68 1.03 -5.49
CA HIS A 28 -11.53 1.02 -4.60
C HIS A 28 -11.43 -0.29 -3.83
N LEU A 29 -10.31 -1.01 -3.97
CA LEU A 29 -10.09 -2.29 -3.26
C LEU A 29 -9.61 -2.11 -1.81
N HIS A 30 -9.18 -0.90 -1.44
CA HIS A 30 -8.56 -0.60 -0.16
C HIS A 30 -9.56 -0.19 0.94
N HIS A 31 -9.04 -0.03 2.15
CA HIS A 31 -9.80 0.48 3.30
C HIS A 31 -10.38 1.87 3.08
N GLY A 32 -11.42 2.18 3.81
CA GLY A 32 -11.89 3.55 3.97
C GLY A 32 -11.19 4.25 5.15
N TYR A 33 -11.19 5.59 5.10
CA TYR A 33 -10.72 6.46 6.17
C TYR A 33 -11.90 7.31 6.66
N TRP A 34 -12.55 6.87 7.74
CA TRP A 34 -13.69 7.55 8.35
C TRP A 34 -13.20 8.64 9.30
N ILE A 35 -13.57 9.90 9.02
CA ILE A 35 -13.22 11.08 9.82
C ILE A 35 -14.31 11.32 10.86
N ARG A 36 -15.57 11.34 10.44
CA ARG A 36 -16.74 11.58 11.29
C ARG A 36 -17.40 10.28 11.76
N GLY A 37 -17.27 9.22 10.97
CA GLY A 37 -17.84 7.92 11.25
C GLY A 37 -19.19 7.64 10.57
N ASP A 38 -19.78 8.64 9.88
CA ASP A 38 -21.06 8.53 9.17
C ASP A 38 -20.93 8.54 7.64
N GLU A 39 -19.69 8.65 7.14
CA GLU A 39 -19.42 8.62 5.70
C GLU A 39 -19.84 7.32 5.06
N SER A 40 -20.23 7.35 3.79
CA SER A 40 -20.38 6.14 2.99
C SER A 40 -19.02 5.47 2.81
N LYS A 41 -19.03 4.19 2.42
CA LYS A 41 -17.82 3.42 2.12
C LYS A 41 -16.99 4.12 1.03
N GLU A 42 -17.64 4.55 -0.04
CA GLU A 42 -17.02 5.22 -1.18
C GLU A 42 -16.39 6.56 -0.77
N GLN A 43 -17.10 7.34 0.05
CA GLN A 43 -16.55 8.59 0.61
C GLN A 43 -15.32 8.33 1.47
N ALA A 44 -15.38 7.32 2.36
CA ALA A 44 -14.25 6.98 3.21
C ALA A 44 -13.06 6.44 2.42
N GLN A 45 -13.28 5.66 1.36
CA GLN A 45 -12.22 5.20 0.46
C GLN A 45 -11.56 6.37 -0.26
N GLN A 46 -12.33 7.29 -0.79
CA GLN A 46 -11.79 8.50 -1.41
C GLN A 46 -11.01 9.34 -0.40
N GLN A 47 -11.51 9.51 0.83
CA GLN A 47 -10.83 10.23 1.91
C GLN A 47 -9.46 9.64 2.27
N LEU A 48 -9.28 8.31 2.15
CA LEU A 48 -7.95 7.69 2.35
C LEU A 48 -6.95 8.18 1.30
N ILE A 49 -7.34 8.19 0.03
CA ILE A 49 -6.49 8.68 -1.05
C ILE A 49 -6.19 10.16 -0.89
N GLU A 50 -7.20 10.97 -0.57
CA GLU A 50 -7.05 12.40 -0.30
C GLU A 50 -6.08 12.68 0.85
N HIS A 51 -6.21 11.93 1.95
CA HIS A 51 -5.36 12.06 3.11
C HIS A 51 -3.89 11.77 2.77
N LEU A 52 -3.64 10.63 2.10
CA LEU A 52 -2.29 10.25 1.67
C LEU A 52 -1.71 11.27 0.67
N ALA A 53 -2.48 11.70 -0.33
CA ALA A 53 -2.06 12.66 -1.34
C ALA A 53 -1.71 14.03 -0.75
N ARG A 54 -2.51 14.50 0.22
CA ARG A 54 -2.26 15.75 0.95
C ARG A 54 -0.96 15.69 1.74
N LEU A 55 -0.70 14.56 2.43
CA LEU A 55 0.54 14.38 3.20
C LEU A 55 1.76 14.22 2.30
N ALA A 56 1.60 13.58 1.16
CA ALA A 56 2.65 13.42 0.14
C ALA A 56 2.95 14.74 -0.60
N LYS A 57 2.08 15.75 -0.50
CA LYS A 57 2.22 17.06 -1.20
C LYS A 57 2.48 16.86 -2.69
N ILE A 58 1.66 16.04 -3.35
CA ILE A 58 1.84 15.70 -4.76
C ILE A 58 1.84 16.97 -5.62
N PRO A 59 2.88 17.21 -6.42
CA PRO A 59 2.93 18.38 -7.31
C PRO A 59 1.86 18.28 -8.41
N HIS A 60 1.30 19.41 -8.82
CA HIS A 60 0.44 19.44 -10.00
C HIS A 60 1.22 19.03 -11.26
N GLY A 61 0.65 18.15 -12.08
CA GLY A 61 1.30 17.63 -13.28
C GLY A 61 2.37 16.56 -13.02
N ALA A 62 2.48 16.03 -11.80
CA ALA A 62 3.47 15.02 -11.45
C ALA A 62 3.34 13.75 -12.29
N THR A 63 4.47 13.10 -12.57
CA THR A 63 4.51 11.73 -13.07
C THR A 63 4.44 10.77 -11.89
N VAL A 64 3.46 9.86 -11.89
CA VAL A 64 3.19 8.93 -10.78
C VAL A 64 3.31 7.48 -11.24
N LEU A 65 4.02 6.66 -10.50
CA LEU A 65 3.97 5.20 -10.60
C LEU A 65 3.10 4.64 -9.47
N ASP A 66 1.94 4.10 -9.81
CA ASP A 66 1.00 3.45 -8.90
C ASP A 66 1.29 1.95 -8.86
N VAL A 67 1.93 1.50 -7.77
CA VAL A 67 2.44 0.14 -7.62
C VAL A 67 1.43 -0.74 -6.91
N GLY A 68 0.87 -1.71 -7.64
CA GLY A 68 -0.27 -2.49 -7.19
C GLY A 68 -1.59 -1.72 -7.36
N CYS A 69 -1.79 -1.15 -8.53
CA CYS A 69 -2.85 -0.17 -8.83
C CYS A 69 -4.29 -0.71 -8.75
N GLY A 70 -4.48 -2.02 -8.63
CA GLY A 70 -5.82 -2.62 -8.62
C GLY A 70 -6.64 -2.20 -9.84
N PHE A 71 -7.85 -1.70 -9.64
CA PHE A 71 -8.74 -1.19 -10.71
C PHE A 71 -8.38 0.22 -11.19
N GLY A 72 -7.27 0.80 -10.73
CA GLY A 72 -6.79 2.11 -11.17
C GLY A 72 -7.48 3.31 -10.51
N ALA A 73 -8.36 3.11 -9.54
CA ALA A 73 -9.12 4.20 -8.94
C ALA A 73 -8.24 5.29 -8.30
N SER A 74 -7.18 4.92 -7.58
CA SER A 74 -6.19 5.88 -7.07
C SER A 74 -5.50 6.66 -8.19
N SER A 75 -5.05 5.96 -9.24
CA SER A 75 -4.44 6.58 -10.43
C SER A 75 -5.36 7.60 -11.08
N LEU A 76 -6.64 7.25 -11.31
CA LEU A 76 -7.64 8.15 -11.91
C LEU A 76 -7.93 9.35 -11.02
N TYR A 77 -8.02 9.13 -9.71
CA TYR A 77 -8.17 10.22 -8.74
C TYR A 77 -7.00 11.21 -8.83
N LEU A 78 -5.76 10.72 -8.85
CA LEU A 78 -4.56 11.56 -8.96
C LEU A 78 -4.51 12.34 -10.28
N CYS A 79 -4.91 11.73 -11.40
CA CYS A 79 -5.06 12.42 -12.68
C CYS A 79 -6.05 13.58 -12.57
N LYS A 80 -7.22 13.32 -11.98
CA LYS A 80 -8.33 14.28 -11.91
C LYS A 80 -8.03 15.45 -10.96
N GLN A 81 -7.45 15.17 -9.78
CA GLN A 81 -7.28 16.17 -8.72
C GLN A 81 -5.97 16.94 -8.82
N PHE A 82 -4.91 16.28 -9.31
CA PHE A 82 -3.56 16.87 -9.36
C PHE A 82 -3.04 17.08 -10.77
N GLY A 83 -3.85 16.75 -11.81
CA GLY A 83 -3.38 16.81 -13.20
C GLY A 83 -2.22 15.84 -13.46
N ALA A 84 -2.05 14.82 -12.63
CA ALA A 84 -0.96 13.87 -12.73
C ALA A 84 -1.06 13.03 -14.01
N THR A 85 0.09 12.59 -14.52
CA THR A 85 0.17 11.52 -15.52
C THR A 85 0.56 10.24 -14.79
N THR A 86 -0.30 9.21 -14.81
CA THR A 86 -0.09 8.01 -14.00
C THR A 86 0.28 6.80 -14.86
N THR A 87 1.15 5.96 -14.30
CA THR A 87 1.42 4.60 -14.78
C THR A 87 1.10 3.64 -13.66
N GLY A 88 0.06 2.83 -13.82
CA GLY A 88 -0.30 1.79 -12.85
C GLY A 88 0.29 0.43 -13.25
N ILE A 89 0.79 -0.31 -12.28
CA ILE A 89 1.24 -1.70 -12.49
C ILE A 89 0.49 -2.65 -11.56
N THR A 90 0.14 -3.81 -12.08
CA THR A 90 -0.45 -4.93 -11.34
C THR A 90 -0.04 -6.25 -11.98
N ILE A 91 -0.10 -7.35 -11.23
CA ILE A 91 0.15 -8.71 -11.72
C ILE A 91 -1.12 -9.40 -12.24
N SER A 92 -2.29 -8.76 -12.18
CA SER A 92 -3.56 -9.28 -12.68
C SER A 92 -3.90 -8.67 -14.05
N GLN A 93 -4.04 -9.52 -15.06
CA GLN A 93 -4.46 -9.10 -16.40
C GLN A 93 -5.88 -8.52 -16.38
N VAL A 94 -6.76 -9.11 -15.60
CA VAL A 94 -8.14 -8.63 -15.44
C VAL A 94 -8.18 -7.22 -14.86
N GLN A 95 -7.34 -6.92 -13.89
CA GLN A 95 -7.23 -5.58 -13.32
C GLN A 95 -6.69 -4.56 -14.35
N VAL A 96 -5.68 -4.94 -15.16
CA VAL A 96 -5.17 -4.07 -16.24
C VAL A 96 -6.28 -3.70 -17.21
N GLU A 97 -7.09 -4.67 -17.63
CA GLU A 97 -8.22 -4.44 -18.55
C GLU A 97 -9.26 -3.50 -17.94
N MET A 98 -9.71 -3.78 -16.71
CA MET A 98 -10.70 -2.96 -16.00
C MET A 98 -10.20 -1.52 -15.78
N ALA A 99 -8.93 -1.35 -15.34
CA ALA A 99 -8.34 -0.03 -15.12
C ALA A 99 -8.17 0.75 -16.43
N SER A 100 -7.78 0.07 -17.51
CA SER A 100 -7.62 0.70 -18.83
C SER A 100 -8.97 1.14 -19.42
N GLU A 101 -10.03 0.33 -19.26
CA GLU A 101 -11.39 0.72 -19.65
C GLU A 101 -11.88 1.93 -18.85
N ALA A 102 -11.61 1.98 -17.53
CA ALA A 102 -11.96 3.11 -16.68
C ALA A 102 -11.22 4.38 -17.12
N ALA A 103 -9.91 4.30 -17.40
CA ALA A 103 -9.12 5.43 -17.90
C ALA A 103 -9.63 5.96 -19.25
N ALA A 104 -9.97 5.06 -20.18
CA ALA A 104 -10.53 5.44 -21.48
C ALA A 104 -11.89 6.14 -21.33
N ARG A 105 -12.78 5.61 -20.47
CA ARG A 105 -14.09 6.20 -20.17
C ARG A 105 -13.97 7.61 -19.61
N GLU A 106 -13.01 7.84 -18.72
CA GLU A 106 -12.76 9.13 -18.08
C GLU A 106 -11.82 10.04 -18.86
N LYS A 107 -11.25 9.56 -19.96
CA LYS A 107 -10.22 10.26 -20.75
C LYS A 107 -9.04 10.73 -19.89
N ALA A 108 -8.69 9.93 -18.88
CA ALA A 108 -7.63 10.24 -17.95
C ALA A 108 -6.25 9.96 -18.57
N PRO A 109 -5.21 10.77 -18.29
CA PRO A 109 -3.82 10.52 -18.71
C PRO A 109 -3.19 9.41 -17.84
N ALA A 110 -3.80 8.24 -17.83
CA ALA A 110 -3.39 7.05 -17.09
C ALA A 110 -3.16 5.87 -18.04
N ARG A 111 -2.10 5.12 -17.80
CA ARG A 111 -1.83 3.84 -18.48
C ARG A 111 -1.61 2.74 -17.45
N PHE A 112 -2.00 1.52 -17.81
CA PHE A 112 -1.88 0.37 -16.94
C PHE A 112 -1.12 -0.76 -17.62
N CYS A 113 -0.24 -1.43 -16.88
CA CYS A 113 0.64 -2.46 -17.40
C CYS A 113 0.60 -3.70 -16.51
N LEU A 114 0.59 -4.87 -17.16
CA LEU A 114 0.85 -6.14 -16.47
C LEU A 114 2.33 -6.22 -16.13
N MET A 115 2.67 -6.00 -14.86
CA MET A 115 4.05 -5.97 -14.41
C MET A 115 4.15 -6.39 -12.94
N ASP A 116 5.15 -7.20 -12.64
CA ASP A 116 5.49 -7.57 -11.27
C ASP A 116 6.28 -6.46 -10.59
N ALA A 117 5.77 -5.94 -9.48
CA ALA A 117 6.42 -4.89 -8.69
C ALA A 117 7.82 -5.29 -8.19
N GLU A 118 8.07 -6.57 -7.93
CA GLU A 118 9.39 -7.08 -7.51
C GLU A 118 10.39 -7.19 -8.67
N ALA A 119 9.94 -6.97 -9.92
CA ALA A 119 10.76 -6.98 -11.13
C ALA A 119 10.50 -5.75 -12.02
N MET A 120 9.92 -4.68 -11.45
CA MET A 120 9.60 -3.46 -12.19
C MET A 120 10.85 -2.76 -12.72
N SER A 121 10.75 -2.27 -13.97
CA SER A 121 11.81 -1.52 -14.64
C SER A 121 11.20 -0.47 -15.56
N PHE A 122 11.68 0.75 -15.46
CA PHE A 122 11.29 1.88 -16.30
C PHE A 122 12.52 2.70 -16.70
N GLU A 123 12.50 3.27 -17.90
CA GLU A 123 13.59 4.07 -18.42
C GLU A 123 13.72 5.43 -17.72
N MET A 124 12.58 6.02 -17.34
CA MET A 124 12.52 7.35 -16.73
C MET A 124 12.00 7.26 -15.29
N PRO A 125 12.62 8.02 -14.38
CA PRO A 125 12.15 8.09 -13.00
C PRO A 125 10.89 8.94 -12.87
N PHE A 126 10.16 8.73 -11.76
CA PHE A 126 8.90 9.36 -11.42
C PHE A 126 9.07 10.43 -10.35
N ASP A 127 8.15 11.40 -10.33
CA ASP A 127 8.04 12.38 -9.24
C ASP A 127 7.47 11.73 -7.97
N VAL A 128 6.54 10.78 -8.15
CA VAL A 128 5.86 10.09 -7.06
C VAL A 128 5.79 8.60 -7.32
N LEU A 129 6.16 7.79 -6.33
CA LEU A 129 5.72 6.41 -6.19
C LEU A 129 4.53 6.38 -5.23
N TRP A 130 3.50 5.65 -5.63
CA TRP A 130 2.26 5.49 -4.90
C TRP A 130 1.98 4.01 -4.67
N SER A 131 1.65 3.61 -3.45
CA SER A 131 1.28 2.22 -3.16
C SER A 131 0.25 2.18 -2.04
N VAL A 132 -0.91 1.63 -2.33
CA VAL A 132 -2.00 1.46 -1.38
C VAL A 132 -2.31 -0.03 -1.25
N GLU A 133 -2.06 -0.59 -0.05
CA GLU A 133 -2.34 -1.99 0.32
C GLU A 133 -1.80 -3.03 -0.68
N SER A 134 -0.54 -2.88 -1.06
CA SER A 134 0.08 -3.77 -2.05
C SER A 134 1.37 -4.43 -1.55
N ILE A 135 2.22 -3.70 -0.80
CA ILE A 135 3.56 -4.16 -0.44
C ILE A 135 3.53 -5.36 0.51
N SER A 136 2.48 -5.52 1.29
CA SER A 136 2.26 -6.69 2.16
C SER A 136 2.22 -8.01 1.40
N HIS A 137 1.90 -7.99 0.09
CA HIS A 137 1.95 -9.17 -0.80
C HIS A 137 3.35 -9.53 -1.30
N TYR A 138 4.34 -8.60 -1.23
CA TYR A 138 5.64 -8.81 -1.83
C TYR A 138 6.51 -9.71 -0.96
N HIS A 139 7.28 -10.56 -1.64
CA HIS A 139 8.11 -11.55 -0.99
C HIS A 139 9.48 -10.99 -0.60
N ASP A 140 10.13 -10.28 -1.50
CA ASP A 140 11.44 -9.65 -1.34
C ASP A 140 11.29 -8.12 -1.26
N ARG A 141 10.86 -7.65 -0.09
CA ARG A 141 10.62 -6.21 0.13
C ARG A 141 11.89 -5.39 0.10
N GLU A 142 13.02 -5.93 0.56
CA GLU A 142 14.29 -5.23 0.51
C GLU A 142 14.66 -4.89 -0.94
N LYS A 143 14.59 -5.87 -1.83
CA LYS A 143 14.80 -5.68 -3.27
C LYS A 143 13.77 -4.73 -3.88
N PHE A 144 12.49 -4.85 -3.47
CA PHE A 144 11.43 -3.97 -3.92
C PHE A 144 11.73 -2.50 -3.56
N PHE A 145 12.02 -2.20 -2.29
CA PHE A 145 12.32 -0.83 -1.86
C PHE A 145 13.58 -0.26 -2.52
N ALA A 146 14.61 -1.09 -2.74
CA ALA A 146 15.80 -0.70 -3.48
C ALA A 146 15.49 -0.35 -4.95
N SER A 147 14.62 -1.11 -5.60
CA SER A 147 14.16 -0.82 -6.97
C SER A 147 13.28 0.43 -7.03
N ALA A 148 12.36 0.56 -6.07
CA ALA A 148 11.48 1.72 -5.95
C ALA A 148 12.29 3.03 -5.78
N ALA A 149 13.29 3.03 -4.90
CA ALA A 149 14.14 4.21 -4.70
C ALA A 149 14.90 4.63 -5.97
N LYS A 150 15.31 3.68 -6.83
CA LYS A 150 15.97 4.00 -8.12
C LYS A 150 15.01 4.66 -9.11
N LEU A 151 13.73 4.31 -9.05
CA LEU A 151 12.69 4.84 -9.94
C LEU A 151 12.15 6.20 -9.48
N LEU A 152 12.57 6.74 -8.34
CA LEU A 152 12.24 8.09 -7.90
C LEU A 152 13.30 9.08 -8.38
N LYS A 153 12.85 10.25 -8.84
CA LYS A 153 13.70 11.43 -9.04
C LYS A 153 14.30 11.88 -7.70
N PRO A 154 15.46 12.58 -7.69
CA PRO A 154 15.90 13.31 -6.50
C PRO A 154 14.79 14.26 -6.01
N GLY A 155 14.50 14.25 -4.69
CA GLY A 155 13.39 14.99 -4.12
C GLY A 155 12.01 14.36 -4.32
N GLY A 156 11.90 13.31 -5.13
CA GLY A 156 10.66 12.58 -5.36
C GLY A 156 10.14 11.87 -4.10
N VAL A 157 8.84 11.60 -4.07
CA VAL A 157 8.13 11.12 -2.88
C VAL A 157 7.61 9.71 -3.07
N PHE A 158 7.74 8.87 -2.04
CA PHE A 158 7.06 7.58 -1.95
C PHE A 158 5.95 7.67 -0.90
N ALA A 159 4.72 7.52 -1.34
CA ALA A 159 3.51 7.55 -0.53
C ALA A 159 2.93 6.14 -0.38
N ILE A 160 2.77 5.68 0.84
CA ILE A 160 2.43 4.29 1.16
C ILE A 160 1.31 4.27 2.20
N THR A 161 0.29 3.43 1.99
CA THR A 161 -0.54 2.87 3.07
C THR A 161 -0.50 1.35 2.97
N ASP A 162 -0.41 0.67 4.10
CA ASP A 162 -0.39 -0.79 4.12
C ASP A 162 -0.80 -1.36 5.47
N TRP A 163 -0.83 -2.66 5.53
CA TRP A 163 -1.14 -3.49 6.67
C TRP A 163 0.12 -3.88 7.43
N PHE A 164 0.06 -3.76 8.74
CA PHE A 164 1.19 -4.05 9.61
C PHE A 164 0.76 -4.88 10.81
N LYS A 165 1.68 -5.58 11.42
CA LYS A 165 1.52 -6.14 12.76
C LYS A 165 2.19 -5.21 13.78
N GLN A 166 1.66 -5.19 14.99
CA GLN A 166 2.33 -4.52 16.12
C GLN A 166 3.65 -5.22 16.45
N PRO A 167 4.66 -4.48 16.92
CA PRO A 167 5.86 -5.07 17.50
C PRO A 167 5.53 -5.86 18.77
N ASP A 168 6.43 -6.74 19.16
CA ASP A 168 6.42 -7.47 20.44
C ASP A 168 5.18 -8.36 20.68
N LEU A 169 4.49 -8.78 19.62
CA LEU A 169 3.40 -9.73 19.75
C LEU A 169 3.91 -11.08 20.28
N SER A 170 3.23 -11.62 21.28
CA SER A 170 3.47 -12.98 21.76
C SER A 170 3.19 -14.02 20.68
N THR A 171 3.82 -15.20 20.78
CA THR A 171 3.56 -16.32 19.85
C THR A 171 2.07 -16.70 19.80
N SER A 172 1.34 -16.54 20.91
CA SER A 172 -0.10 -16.80 20.98
C SER A 172 -0.91 -15.78 20.20
N GLU A 173 -0.57 -14.49 20.25
CA GLU A 173 -1.22 -13.42 19.49
C GLU A 173 -0.94 -13.55 17.99
N VAL A 174 0.31 -13.82 17.61
CA VAL A 174 0.67 -14.09 16.21
C VAL A 174 -0.15 -15.25 15.67
N ARG A 175 -0.25 -16.36 16.40
CA ARG A 175 -1.04 -17.52 15.98
C ARG A 175 -2.53 -17.22 15.86
N LYS A 176 -3.06 -16.39 16.77
CA LYS A 176 -4.49 -16.08 16.84
C LYS A 176 -4.93 -15.03 15.83
N TYR A 177 -4.14 -13.96 15.63
CA TYR A 177 -4.56 -12.79 14.89
C TYR A 177 -3.84 -12.60 13.54
N ILE A 178 -2.55 -12.97 13.47
CA ILE A 178 -1.72 -12.68 12.28
C ILE A 178 -1.74 -13.86 11.30
N HIS A 179 -1.43 -15.08 11.72
CA HIS A 179 -1.36 -16.23 10.82
C HIS A 179 -2.65 -16.49 10.01
N PRO A 180 -3.88 -16.42 10.60
CA PRO A 180 -5.10 -16.61 9.81
C PRO A 180 -5.28 -15.56 8.72
N LEU A 181 -4.86 -14.32 9.01
CA LEU A 181 -4.89 -13.20 8.07
C LEU A 181 -3.90 -13.43 6.93
N GLU A 182 -2.63 -13.70 7.26
CA GLU A 182 -1.58 -13.95 6.26
C GLU A 182 -1.93 -15.11 5.31
N GLN A 183 -2.48 -16.18 5.86
CA GLN A 183 -2.90 -17.34 5.07
C GLN A 183 -4.14 -17.08 4.20
N GLY A 184 -5.09 -16.28 4.69
CA GLY A 184 -6.32 -15.97 3.98
C GLY A 184 -6.15 -14.95 2.88
N MET A 185 -5.30 -13.95 3.11
CA MET A 185 -5.09 -12.81 2.21
C MET A 185 -3.83 -12.93 1.35
N PHE A 186 -3.06 -14.01 1.51
CA PHE A 186 -1.78 -14.21 0.80
C PHE A 186 -0.78 -13.07 1.03
N VAL A 187 -0.75 -12.53 2.23
CA VAL A 187 0.17 -11.48 2.66
C VAL A 187 1.19 -11.98 3.68
N ARG A 188 2.22 -11.21 3.92
CA ARG A 188 3.12 -11.35 5.06
C ARG A 188 3.22 -10.01 5.75
N LEU A 189 2.78 -9.92 6.99
CA LEU A 189 2.78 -8.68 7.73
C LEU A 189 4.16 -8.42 8.37
N GLU A 190 4.64 -7.23 8.16
CA GLU A 190 5.83 -6.69 8.83
C GLU A 190 5.42 -5.63 9.85
N GLU A 191 6.35 -5.23 10.68
CA GLU A 191 6.21 -4.04 11.50
C GLU A 191 6.47 -2.79 10.64
N ILE A 192 5.78 -1.71 10.90
CA ILE A 192 5.96 -0.46 10.12
C ILE A 192 7.42 0.05 10.17
N GLY A 193 8.12 -0.21 11.28
CA GLY A 193 9.55 0.12 11.43
C GLY A 193 10.46 -0.58 10.42
N HIS A 194 10.10 -1.77 9.93
CA HIS A 194 10.86 -2.45 8.88
C HIS A 194 10.78 -1.68 7.55
N TYR A 195 9.59 -1.17 7.18
CA TYR A 195 9.44 -0.34 5.97
C TYR A 195 10.23 0.96 6.10
N GLU A 196 10.21 1.60 7.28
CA GLU A 196 11.05 2.77 7.54
C GLU A 196 12.54 2.44 7.40
N GLY A 197 12.99 1.28 7.90
CA GLY A 197 14.35 0.79 7.74
C GLY A 197 14.74 0.64 6.28
N PHE A 198 13.90 -0.02 5.46
CA PHE A 198 14.13 -0.18 4.02
C PHE A 198 14.17 1.18 3.29
N LEU A 199 13.30 2.11 3.64
CA LEU A 199 13.28 3.44 3.05
C LEU A 199 14.58 4.20 3.37
N ARG A 200 14.98 4.25 4.64
CA ARG A 200 16.22 4.93 5.07
C ARG A 200 17.48 4.33 4.46
N SER A 201 17.59 2.99 4.41
CA SER A 201 18.74 2.30 3.81
C SER A 201 18.88 2.55 2.30
N ASN A 202 17.80 3.01 1.65
CA ASN A 202 17.79 3.40 0.25
C ASN A 202 17.82 4.94 0.03
N GLY A 203 18.32 5.71 1.00
CA GLY A 203 18.54 7.15 0.87
C GLY A 203 17.25 7.97 0.92
N MET A 204 16.25 7.50 1.65
CA MET A 204 14.99 8.22 1.80
C MET A 204 14.80 8.75 3.23
N GLU A 205 14.29 9.95 3.34
CA GLU A 205 13.88 10.59 4.59
C GLU A 205 12.39 10.34 4.85
N ILE A 206 12.04 9.92 6.06
CA ILE A 206 10.63 9.75 6.46
C ILE A 206 10.03 11.11 6.80
N LEU A 207 9.07 11.56 6.01
CA LEU A 207 8.37 12.83 6.22
C LEU A 207 7.15 12.69 7.12
N ARG A 208 6.45 11.55 7.03
CA ARG A 208 5.24 11.25 7.81
C ARG A 208 5.16 9.77 8.14
N ARG A 209 4.68 9.51 9.34
CA ARG A 209 4.25 8.20 9.81
C ARG A 209 2.96 8.40 10.58
N GLU A 210 1.91 7.68 10.23
CA GLU A 210 0.63 7.71 10.93
C GLU A 210 0.09 6.29 11.10
N GLU A 211 -0.60 6.05 12.21
CA GLU A 211 -1.41 4.86 12.42
C GLU A 211 -2.88 5.23 12.24
N LEU A 212 -3.52 4.62 11.27
CA LEU A 212 -4.89 4.93 10.85
C LEU A 212 -5.91 3.86 11.27
N THR A 213 -5.51 2.89 12.09
CA THR A 213 -6.31 1.71 12.47
C THR A 213 -7.72 2.06 12.92
N LYS A 214 -7.86 3.05 13.80
CA LYS A 214 -9.16 3.49 14.32
C LYS A 214 -10.07 4.06 13.23
N HIS A 215 -9.50 4.82 12.31
CA HIS A 215 -10.23 5.42 11.20
C HIS A 215 -10.61 4.40 10.12
N CYS A 216 -9.86 3.30 10.01
CA CYS A 216 -10.08 2.26 9.00
C CYS A 216 -10.90 1.07 9.51
N ALA A 217 -11.15 0.98 10.81
CA ALA A 217 -11.75 -0.21 11.45
C ALA A 217 -13.14 -0.59 10.88
N ARG A 218 -13.96 0.39 10.52
CA ARG A 218 -15.30 0.18 9.95
C ARG A 218 -15.29 -0.60 8.63
N THR A 219 -14.17 -0.59 7.89
CA THR A 219 -13.98 -1.44 6.71
C THR A 219 -14.36 -2.89 6.99
N TRP A 220 -13.87 -3.43 8.12
CA TRP A 220 -14.12 -4.84 8.47
C TRP A 220 -15.54 -5.11 8.94
N ASP A 221 -16.23 -4.15 9.52
CA ASP A 221 -17.65 -4.28 9.87
C ASP A 221 -18.47 -4.39 8.58
N ILE A 222 -18.21 -3.55 7.57
CA ILE A 222 -18.86 -3.61 6.25
C ILE A 222 -18.51 -4.92 5.52
N CYS A 223 -17.25 -5.37 5.57
CA CYS A 223 -16.85 -6.65 4.99
C CYS A 223 -17.63 -7.82 5.62
N LEU A 224 -17.82 -7.80 6.94
CA LEU A 224 -18.58 -8.84 7.65
C LEU A 224 -20.07 -8.79 7.31
N GLU A 225 -20.66 -7.62 7.10
CA GLU A 225 -22.02 -7.46 6.61
C GLU A 225 -22.20 -8.10 5.22
N ILE A 226 -21.27 -7.78 4.27
CA ILE A 226 -21.30 -8.35 2.91
C ILE A 226 -21.20 -9.88 2.94
N ILE A 227 -20.32 -10.47 3.75
CA ILE A 227 -20.20 -11.92 3.83
C ILE A 227 -21.28 -12.57 4.72
N GLY A 228 -22.14 -11.79 5.35
CA GLY A 228 -23.32 -12.26 6.08
C GLY A 228 -24.42 -12.79 5.16
N ASP A 229 -24.42 -12.41 3.87
CA ASP A 229 -25.41 -12.82 2.90
C ASP A 229 -25.21 -14.30 2.46
N ALA A 230 -26.23 -15.12 2.62
CA ALA A 230 -26.22 -16.54 2.24
C ALA A 230 -25.99 -16.75 0.73
N ALA A 231 -26.47 -15.82 -0.13
CA ALA A 231 -26.25 -15.86 -1.56
C ALA A 231 -24.78 -15.73 -1.92
N PHE A 232 -24.05 -14.94 -1.13
CA PHE A 232 -22.61 -14.77 -1.28
C PHE A 232 -21.83 -16.07 -1.01
N TRP A 233 -22.19 -16.83 0.02
CA TRP A 233 -21.57 -18.12 0.33
C TRP A 233 -21.88 -19.19 -0.72
N SER A 234 -23.07 -19.15 -1.33
CA SER A 234 -23.39 -20.02 -2.46
C SER A 234 -22.49 -19.77 -3.65
N LEU A 235 -22.18 -18.50 -3.93
CA LEU A 235 -21.21 -18.11 -4.96
C LEU A 235 -19.79 -18.53 -4.56
N ALA A 236 -19.41 -18.28 -3.31
CA ALA A 236 -18.09 -18.62 -2.78
C ALA A 236 -17.79 -20.12 -2.88
N ALA A 237 -18.78 -20.97 -2.61
CA ALA A 237 -18.63 -22.42 -2.72
C ALA A 237 -18.32 -22.87 -4.15
N LYS A 238 -18.81 -22.16 -5.17
CA LYS A 238 -18.51 -22.43 -6.59
C LYS A 238 -17.08 -22.04 -6.98
N GLN A 239 -16.47 -21.07 -6.27
CA GLN A 239 -15.13 -20.59 -6.52
C GLN A 239 -14.04 -21.42 -5.82
N GLY A 240 -14.43 -22.35 -4.93
CA GLY A 240 -13.55 -23.30 -4.30
C GLY A 240 -12.95 -22.88 -2.94
N LYS A 241 -12.14 -23.79 -2.39
CA LYS A 241 -11.66 -23.69 -0.99
C LYS A 241 -10.83 -22.44 -0.68
N ASN A 242 -10.07 -21.94 -1.64
CA ASN A 242 -9.22 -20.75 -1.43
C ASN A 242 -10.08 -19.51 -1.23
N PHE A 243 -11.14 -19.35 -2.00
CA PHE A 243 -12.06 -18.24 -1.85
C PHE A 243 -12.84 -18.31 -0.53
N VAL A 244 -13.29 -19.48 -0.12
CA VAL A 244 -13.91 -19.69 1.20
C VAL A 244 -12.95 -19.34 2.34
N ARG A 245 -11.67 -19.74 2.24
CA ARG A 245 -10.64 -19.37 3.23
C ARG A 245 -10.43 -17.87 3.29
N TYR A 246 -10.36 -17.21 2.15
CA TYR A 246 -10.26 -15.77 2.03
C TYR A 246 -11.41 -15.07 2.78
N LEU A 247 -12.66 -15.45 2.55
CA LEU A 247 -13.82 -14.87 3.26
C LEU A 247 -13.75 -15.10 4.78
N ASN A 248 -13.30 -16.28 5.20
CA ASN A 248 -13.13 -16.57 6.62
C ASN A 248 -12.06 -15.70 7.28
N SER A 249 -11.07 -15.21 6.53
CA SER A 249 -10.03 -14.32 7.08
C SER A 249 -10.59 -12.95 7.52
N PHE A 250 -11.72 -12.48 6.97
CA PHE A 250 -12.33 -11.21 7.37
C PHE A 250 -12.66 -11.14 8.86
N ARG A 251 -13.08 -12.27 9.47
CA ARG A 251 -13.28 -12.35 10.92
C ARG A 251 -11.97 -12.21 11.70
N ALA A 252 -10.90 -12.83 11.21
CA ALA A 252 -9.58 -12.70 11.81
C ALA A 252 -9.04 -11.27 11.69
N MET A 253 -9.27 -10.60 10.55
CA MET A 253 -8.88 -9.21 10.34
C MET A 253 -9.61 -8.28 11.29
N ARG A 254 -10.94 -8.42 11.42
CA ARG A 254 -11.74 -7.65 12.38
C ARG A 254 -11.25 -7.87 13.83
N ALA A 255 -10.98 -9.12 14.21
CA ALA A 255 -10.48 -9.46 15.53
C ALA A 255 -9.05 -8.90 15.75
N GLY A 256 -8.18 -8.98 14.74
CA GLY A 256 -6.84 -8.41 14.78
C GLY A 256 -6.84 -6.90 14.96
N PHE A 257 -7.70 -6.17 14.24
CA PHE A 257 -7.90 -4.72 14.42
C PHE A 257 -8.39 -4.38 15.82
N SER A 258 -9.40 -5.12 16.32
CA SER A 258 -9.96 -4.88 17.64
C SER A 258 -8.98 -5.16 18.78
N SER A 259 -8.07 -6.12 18.61
CA SER A 259 -7.04 -6.45 19.60
C SER A 259 -5.83 -5.51 19.55
N GLY A 260 -5.68 -4.72 18.47
CA GLY A 260 -4.51 -3.93 18.19
C GLY A 260 -3.31 -4.71 17.65
N ALA A 261 -3.44 -6.04 17.44
CA ALA A 261 -2.35 -6.86 16.90
C ALA A 261 -2.10 -6.61 15.39
N PHE A 262 -3.15 -6.27 14.66
CA PHE A 262 -3.13 -5.90 13.26
C PHE A 262 -3.50 -4.43 13.13
N VAL A 263 -2.67 -3.66 12.47
CA VAL A 263 -2.79 -2.20 12.36
C VAL A 263 -2.69 -1.73 10.92
N TYR A 264 -3.28 -0.57 10.65
CA TYR A 264 -3.21 0.10 9.36
C TYR A 264 -2.30 1.32 9.47
N GLY A 265 -1.28 1.39 8.62
CA GLY A 265 -0.27 2.42 8.69
C GLY A 265 -0.11 3.22 7.40
N LEU A 266 0.38 4.45 7.55
CA LEU A 266 0.72 5.36 6.48
C LEU A 266 2.16 5.82 6.64
N LEU A 267 2.91 5.81 5.53
CA LEU A 267 4.25 6.35 5.43
C LEU A 267 4.35 7.27 4.21
N VAL A 268 5.00 8.41 4.39
CA VAL A 268 5.47 9.27 3.29
C VAL A 268 6.96 9.48 3.46
N ALA A 269 7.72 9.12 2.43
CA ALA A 269 9.17 9.31 2.43
C ALA A 269 9.61 10.10 1.19
N ARG A 270 10.69 10.85 1.30
CA ARG A 270 11.28 11.65 0.22
C ARG A 270 12.67 11.12 -0.10
N LYS A 271 12.97 10.95 -1.37
CA LYS A 271 14.33 10.62 -1.82
C LYS A 271 15.24 11.81 -1.62
N LEU A 272 16.33 11.61 -0.91
CA LEU A 272 17.35 12.63 -0.70
C LEU A 272 18.10 12.92 -2.00
N ASP A 273 18.48 14.18 -2.21
CA ASP A 273 19.36 14.54 -3.32
C ASP A 273 20.78 14.11 -2.96
N PRO A 274 21.46 13.30 -3.80
CA PRO A 274 22.85 12.93 -3.56
C PRO A 274 23.80 14.10 -3.34
N ALA A 275 23.54 15.25 -3.95
CA ALA A 275 24.34 16.47 -3.77
C ALA A 275 24.28 17.01 -2.32
N ILE A 276 23.13 16.88 -1.64
CA ILE A 276 22.95 17.34 -0.25
C ILE A 276 23.63 16.38 0.74
N GLN A 277 23.74 15.09 0.41
CA GLN A 277 24.39 14.09 1.27
C GLN A 277 25.91 14.32 1.36
N VAL A 278 26.55 14.86 0.34
CA VAL A 278 27.98 15.12 0.31
C VAL A 278 28.35 16.33 1.20
N GLU A 279 27.51 17.36 1.27
CA GLU A 279 27.76 18.54 2.12
C GLU A 279 27.63 18.22 3.61
N SER A 280 26.71 17.36 4.01
CA SER A 280 26.52 16.97 5.41
C SER A 280 27.63 16.05 5.93
N ALA A 281 28.29 15.30 5.05
CA ALA A 281 29.42 14.44 5.40
C ALA A 281 30.78 15.21 5.43
N SER A 282 30.84 16.40 4.87
CA SER A 282 32.06 17.21 4.75
C SER A 282 32.20 18.32 5.79
N LEU A 283 31.27 18.46 6.73
CA LEU A 283 31.45 19.40 7.85
C LEU A 283 32.48 18.83 8.84
N PRO A 284 33.65 19.47 9.04
CA PRO A 284 34.62 19.00 10.00
C PRO A 284 34.03 19.11 11.42
N PHE A 285 34.21 18.07 12.18
CA PHE A 285 33.98 18.09 13.63
C PHE A 285 34.85 19.20 14.23
N LEU A 286 34.30 20.36 14.52
CA LEU A 286 34.96 21.38 15.31
C LEU A 286 35.08 20.84 16.75
N SER A 287 36.19 20.18 17.03
CA SER A 287 36.60 19.88 18.38
C SER A 287 36.93 21.19 19.09
N GLY A 288 35.94 21.77 19.74
CA GLY A 288 36.14 22.89 20.65
C GLY A 288 36.86 22.40 21.89
N HIS A 289 38.17 22.53 21.90
CA HIS A 289 38.92 22.61 23.17
C HIS A 289 38.61 23.97 23.77
N ALA A 290 37.76 23.99 24.78
CA ALA A 290 37.64 25.09 25.70
C ALA A 290 38.82 24.99 26.66
N ASP A 291 39.89 25.75 26.42
CA ASP A 291 40.90 26.03 27.44
C ASP A 291 40.24 26.88 28.53
N CYS A 292 40.16 26.32 29.71
CA CYS A 292 39.80 27.04 30.93
C CYS A 292 41.10 27.71 31.44
N PRO A 293 41.21 29.03 31.61
CA PRO A 293 42.32 29.63 32.31
C PRO A 293 42.14 29.37 33.82
N ALA A 294 43.19 28.82 34.42
CA ALA A 294 43.38 28.83 35.86
C ALA A 294 43.73 30.24 36.30
N ASP A 295 42.95 30.77 37.27
CA ASP A 295 43.39 31.58 38.42
C ASP A 295 42.22 31.67 39.43
#